data_0586dc4f44dff38b4ff481d15a905637
#
_entry.id   0586dc4f44dff38b4ff481d15a905637
#
_cell.length_a   1.000
_cell.length_b   1.000
_cell.length_c   1.000
_cell.angle_alpha   90.00
_cell.angle_beta   90.00
_cell.angle_gamma   90.00
#
_symmetry.space_group_name_H-M   'P 1'
#
loop_
_entity.id
_entity.type
_entity.pdbx_description
1 polymer ?
#
loop_
_entity_poly.entity_id
_entity_poly.type
_entity_poly.pdbx_seq_one_letter_code
_entity_poly.pdbx_strand_id
1 'polypeptide(L)'
;MYDELTRQDLQKMQEEIDYRVQVLRPRLIEDVQTARAFGDLSENFEYKCAKQEKNRNDSRVRYLQRMIKTARVIEDRSRADTAGLYDTVEILMENTGRTRKIQLVTTLRPDALKGLISKESPVGKAVLGKRAGDRVQVDMGGGRSYWLKILSIEKGTDDGSIPIGSF
;
A
#
# COMPACT_ATOMS: atom_id res chain seq x y z
N MET A 1 -9.96 7.54 12.01
CA MET A 1 -8.56 7.62 11.53
C MET A 1 -8.60 7.85 10.04
N TYR A 2 -7.85 8.82 9.56
CA TYR A 2 -7.79 9.16 8.13
C TYR A 2 -6.45 8.71 7.58
N ASP A 3 -6.48 8.05 6.42
CA ASP A 3 -5.23 7.74 5.71
C ASP A 3 -4.69 8.99 5.03
N GLU A 4 -3.42 9.24 5.21
CA GLU A 4 -2.70 10.31 4.53
C GLU A 4 -2.17 9.79 3.20
N LEU A 5 -2.75 10.26 2.11
CA LEU A 5 -2.52 9.76 0.77
C LEU A 5 -2.13 10.89 -0.19
N THR A 6 -1.33 10.58 -1.19
CA THR A 6 -0.96 11.53 -2.22
C THR A 6 -2.06 11.62 -3.29
N ARG A 7 -2.03 12.68 -4.10
CA ARG A 7 -2.93 12.81 -5.25
C ARG A 7 -2.79 11.63 -6.22
N GLN A 8 -1.58 11.12 -6.39
CA GLN A 8 -1.33 9.98 -7.25
C GLN A 8 -1.91 8.68 -6.69
N ASP A 9 -1.92 8.50 -5.36
CA ASP A 9 -2.65 7.41 -4.72
C ASP A 9 -4.14 7.46 -5.04
N LEU A 10 -4.76 8.64 -4.92
CA LEU A 10 -6.18 8.84 -5.24
C LEU A 10 -6.47 8.54 -6.71
N GLN A 11 -5.61 8.99 -7.61
CA GLN A 11 -5.75 8.73 -9.04
C GLN A 11 -5.68 7.22 -9.33
N LYS A 12 -4.70 6.51 -8.77
CA LYS A 12 -4.58 5.06 -8.94
C LYS A 12 -5.80 4.30 -8.40
N MET A 13 -6.32 4.71 -7.26
CA MET A 13 -7.55 4.11 -6.72
C MET A 13 -8.75 4.36 -7.65
N GLN A 14 -8.88 5.55 -8.20
CA GLN A 14 -9.97 5.87 -9.14
C GLN A 14 -9.84 5.07 -10.43
N GLU A 15 -8.65 4.95 -10.98
CA GLU A 15 -8.37 4.12 -12.16
C GLU A 15 -8.72 2.64 -11.92
N GLU A 16 -8.38 2.11 -10.74
CA GLU A 16 -8.76 0.74 -10.37
C GLU A 16 -10.28 0.58 -10.24
N ILE A 17 -10.97 1.54 -9.64
CA ILE A 17 -12.44 1.55 -9.55
C ILE A 17 -13.05 1.54 -10.94
N ASP A 18 -12.61 2.41 -11.82
CA ASP A 18 -13.13 2.53 -13.19
C ASP A 18 -12.95 1.21 -13.96
N TYR A 19 -11.80 0.59 -13.89
CA TYR A 19 -11.54 -0.72 -14.48
C TYR A 19 -12.47 -1.81 -13.90
N ARG A 20 -12.60 -1.86 -12.57
CA ARG A 20 -13.41 -2.87 -11.89
C ARG A 20 -14.90 -2.73 -12.17
N VAL A 21 -15.40 -1.51 -12.33
CA VAL A 21 -16.81 -1.24 -12.60
C VAL A 21 -17.13 -1.39 -14.09
N GLN A 22 -16.29 -0.87 -14.97
CA GLN A 22 -16.58 -0.79 -16.41
C GLN A 22 -16.15 -2.04 -17.19
N VAL A 23 -15.09 -2.72 -16.76
CA VAL A 23 -14.50 -3.86 -17.48
C VAL A 23 -14.71 -5.17 -16.73
N LEU A 24 -14.28 -5.24 -15.49
CA LEU A 24 -14.25 -6.51 -14.73
C LEU A 24 -15.65 -6.94 -14.28
N ARG A 25 -16.45 -6.03 -13.72
CA ARG A 25 -17.77 -6.36 -13.20
C ARG A 25 -18.73 -6.91 -14.25
N PRO A 26 -18.85 -6.37 -15.47
CA PRO A 26 -19.70 -6.97 -16.51
C PRO A 26 -19.28 -8.39 -16.85
N ARG A 27 -17.98 -8.66 -16.94
CA ARG A 27 -17.44 -10.00 -17.18
C ARG A 27 -17.81 -10.97 -16.04
N LEU A 28 -17.65 -10.54 -14.80
CA LEU A 28 -17.98 -11.37 -13.62
C LEU A 28 -19.49 -11.64 -13.51
N ILE A 29 -20.33 -10.70 -13.91
CA ILE A 29 -21.79 -10.91 -14.00
C ILE A 29 -22.11 -11.96 -15.06
N GLU A 30 -21.47 -11.89 -16.22
CA GLU A 30 -21.63 -12.89 -17.28
C GLU A 30 -21.19 -14.29 -16.82
N ASP A 31 -20.06 -14.39 -16.12
CA ASP A 31 -19.58 -15.66 -15.54
C ASP A 31 -20.59 -16.26 -14.57
N VAL A 32 -21.21 -15.43 -13.72
CA VAL A 32 -22.27 -15.88 -12.80
C VAL A 32 -23.49 -16.40 -13.57
N GLN A 33 -23.92 -15.68 -14.60
CA GLN A 33 -25.06 -16.09 -15.43
C GLN A 33 -24.78 -17.40 -16.17
N THR A 34 -23.60 -17.54 -16.74
CA THR A 34 -23.16 -18.75 -17.43
C THR A 34 -23.12 -19.95 -16.49
N ALA A 35 -22.52 -19.80 -15.31
CA ALA A 35 -22.45 -20.87 -14.30
C ALA A 35 -23.85 -21.25 -13.78
N ARG A 36 -24.75 -20.27 -13.63
CA ARG A 36 -26.13 -20.45 -13.19
C ARG A 36 -26.94 -21.34 -14.16
N ALA A 37 -26.62 -21.24 -15.46
CA ALA A 37 -27.31 -22.02 -16.49
C ALA A 37 -26.96 -23.53 -16.47
N PHE A 38 -25.90 -23.94 -15.76
CA PHE A 38 -25.45 -25.34 -15.71
C PHE A 38 -26.17 -26.25 -14.72
N GLY A 39 -27.21 -25.79 -14.01
CA GLY A 39 -28.04 -26.66 -13.21
C GLY A 39 -28.33 -26.21 -11.79
N ASP A 40 -28.45 -27.17 -10.85
CA ASP A 40 -28.85 -26.92 -9.47
C ASP A 40 -27.85 -26.01 -8.73
N LEU A 41 -28.35 -24.88 -8.27
CA LEU A 41 -27.52 -23.84 -7.61
C LEU A 41 -26.98 -24.29 -6.25
N SER A 42 -27.64 -25.24 -5.56
CA SER A 42 -27.21 -25.70 -4.23
C SER A 42 -25.91 -26.51 -4.28
N GLU A 43 -25.68 -27.25 -5.36
CA GLU A 43 -24.52 -28.12 -5.57
C GLU A 43 -23.56 -27.59 -6.64
N ASN A 44 -23.91 -26.48 -7.30
CA ASN A 44 -23.13 -25.91 -8.39
C ASN A 44 -21.92 -25.15 -7.85
N PHE A 45 -20.78 -25.82 -7.82
CA PHE A 45 -19.52 -25.25 -7.36
C PHE A 45 -19.05 -24.07 -8.23
N GLU A 46 -19.23 -24.17 -9.55
CA GLU A 46 -18.87 -23.09 -10.48
C GLU A 46 -19.66 -21.81 -10.21
N TYR A 47 -20.96 -21.95 -9.95
CA TYR A 47 -21.81 -20.82 -9.56
C TYR A 47 -21.35 -20.18 -8.25
N LYS A 48 -21.00 -20.97 -7.25
CA LYS A 48 -20.49 -20.46 -5.96
C LYS A 48 -19.19 -19.69 -6.14
N CYS A 49 -18.26 -20.23 -6.93
CA CYS A 49 -16.98 -19.57 -7.24
C CYS A 49 -17.19 -18.26 -8.00
N ALA A 50 -18.01 -18.28 -9.06
CA ALA A 50 -18.30 -17.08 -9.85
C ALA A 50 -18.97 -15.98 -9.02
N LYS A 51 -19.92 -16.34 -8.17
CA LYS A 51 -20.57 -15.42 -7.24
C LYS A 51 -19.58 -14.83 -6.23
N GLN A 52 -18.69 -15.64 -5.70
CA GLN A 52 -17.67 -15.21 -4.77
C GLN A 52 -16.69 -14.22 -5.41
N GLU A 53 -16.24 -14.49 -6.63
CA GLU A 53 -15.36 -13.58 -7.39
C GLU A 53 -16.04 -12.22 -7.62
N LYS A 54 -17.31 -12.23 -8.06
CA LYS A 54 -18.10 -11.00 -8.23
C LYS A 54 -18.20 -10.21 -6.91
N ASN A 55 -18.53 -10.88 -5.82
CA ASN A 55 -18.68 -10.24 -4.51
C ASN A 55 -17.35 -9.68 -4.00
N ARG A 56 -16.25 -10.37 -4.27
CA ARG A 56 -14.89 -9.87 -3.94
C ARG A 56 -14.58 -8.60 -4.71
N ASN A 57 -14.89 -8.56 -5.99
CA ASN A 57 -14.72 -7.35 -6.80
C ASN A 57 -15.57 -6.19 -6.28
N ASP A 58 -16.85 -6.41 -6.00
CA ASP A 58 -17.74 -5.38 -5.47
C ASP A 58 -17.27 -4.88 -4.08
N SER A 59 -16.73 -5.75 -3.26
CA SER A 59 -16.16 -5.38 -1.96
C SER A 59 -14.91 -4.51 -2.11
N ARG A 60 -14.04 -4.84 -3.06
CA ARG A 60 -12.86 -4.02 -3.37
C ARG A 60 -13.25 -2.63 -3.85
N VAL A 61 -14.24 -2.53 -4.73
CA VAL A 61 -14.76 -1.23 -5.20
C VAL A 61 -15.26 -0.39 -4.03
N ARG A 62 -16.09 -0.96 -3.16
CA ARG A 62 -16.58 -0.24 -1.96
C ARG A 62 -15.46 0.20 -1.03
N TYR A 63 -14.45 -0.64 -0.85
CA TYR A 63 -13.27 -0.29 -0.06
C TYR A 63 -12.54 0.92 -0.64
N LEU A 64 -12.22 0.88 -1.94
CA LEU A 64 -11.51 1.99 -2.61
C LEU A 64 -12.32 3.29 -2.59
N GLN A 65 -13.62 3.21 -2.83
CA GLN A 65 -14.51 4.39 -2.75
C GLN A 65 -14.51 5.01 -1.35
N ARG A 66 -14.54 4.18 -0.32
CA ARG A 66 -14.47 4.66 1.07
C ARG A 66 -13.11 5.30 1.35
N MET A 67 -12.02 4.69 0.91
CA MET A 67 -10.67 5.22 1.08
C MET A 67 -10.53 6.60 0.42
N ILE A 68 -10.99 6.76 -0.81
CA ILE A 68 -10.99 8.07 -1.51
C ILE A 68 -11.79 9.10 -0.71
N LYS A 69 -12.98 8.73 -0.23
CA LYS A 69 -13.86 9.64 0.49
C LYS A 69 -13.26 10.14 1.81
N THR A 70 -12.52 9.29 2.50
CA THR A 70 -11.98 9.58 3.85
C THR A 70 -10.51 9.98 3.84
N ALA A 71 -9.83 9.95 2.70
CA ALA A 71 -8.42 10.28 2.60
C ALA A 71 -8.14 11.75 2.89
N ARG A 72 -7.06 11.98 3.62
CA ARG A 72 -6.43 13.29 3.73
C ARG A 72 -5.32 13.40 2.70
N VAL A 73 -5.44 14.35 1.78
CA VAL A 73 -4.43 14.55 0.74
C VAL A 73 -3.20 15.22 1.33
N ILE A 74 -2.04 14.61 1.12
CA ILE A 74 -0.74 15.13 1.53
C ILE A 74 0.18 15.28 0.33
N GLU A 75 1.16 16.17 0.48
CA GLU A 75 2.27 16.33 -0.45
C GLU A 75 3.58 16.12 0.31
N ASP A 76 4.58 15.56 -0.37
CA ASP A 76 5.92 15.48 0.21
C ASP A 76 6.53 16.89 0.26
N ARG A 77 6.82 17.34 1.46
CA ARG A 77 7.49 18.63 1.74
C ARG A 77 8.85 18.44 2.39
N SER A 78 9.42 17.24 2.25
CA SER A 78 10.74 16.95 2.82
C SER A 78 11.81 17.81 2.15
N ARG A 79 12.83 18.15 2.96
CA ARG A 79 14.00 18.88 2.47
C ARG A 79 14.92 17.95 1.69
N ALA A 80 15.83 18.52 0.91
CA ALA A 80 16.82 17.76 0.13
C ALA A 80 17.72 16.86 1.00
N ASP A 81 17.91 17.21 2.30
CA ASP A 81 18.75 16.49 3.24
C ASP A 81 17.98 15.60 4.23
N THR A 82 16.66 15.55 4.13
CA THR A 82 15.79 14.74 5.02
C THR A 82 15.06 13.66 4.27
N ALA A 83 14.78 12.53 4.94
CA ALA A 83 14.00 11.45 4.38
C ALA A 83 12.52 11.84 4.24
N GLY A 84 11.97 11.69 3.04
CA GLY A 84 10.58 11.94 2.72
C GLY A 84 9.92 10.78 1.97
N LEU A 85 8.70 10.98 1.53
CA LEU A 85 7.98 9.98 0.72
C LEU A 85 8.72 9.72 -0.59
N TYR A 86 8.79 8.43 -0.97
CA TYR A 86 9.45 7.90 -2.16
C TYR A 86 10.97 8.06 -2.18
N ASP A 87 11.57 8.54 -1.10
CA ASP A 87 13.03 8.54 -0.93
C ASP A 87 13.50 7.12 -0.58
N THR A 88 14.65 6.75 -1.13
CA THR A 88 15.34 5.51 -0.78
C THR A 88 16.34 5.79 0.33
N VAL A 89 16.22 5.09 1.43
CA VAL A 89 17.06 5.26 2.61
C VAL A 89 17.82 3.97 2.89
N GLU A 90 19.14 4.08 2.99
CA GLU A 90 19.97 2.97 3.46
C GLU A 90 20.12 3.06 4.97
N ILE A 91 19.74 1.99 5.65
CA ILE A 91 19.76 1.90 7.11
C ILE A 91 20.67 0.78 7.59
N LEU A 92 21.31 0.99 8.73
CA LEU A 92 22.05 -0.04 9.47
C LEU A 92 21.25 -0.41 10.72
N MET A 93 20.82 -1.64 10.80
CA MET A 93 20.19 -2.19 12.00
C MET A 93 21.28 -2.57 13.00
N GLU A 94 21.40 -1.84 14.11
CA GLU A 94 22.48 -2.04 15.07
C GLU A 94 22.41 -3.36 15.79
N ASN A 95 21.20 -3.92 15.98
CA ASN A 95 21.00 -5.21 16.65
C ASN A 95 21.52 -6.42 15.85
N THR A 96 21.55 -6.32 14.52
CA THR A 96 22.00 -7.42 13.64
C THR A 96 23.26 -7.10 12.87
N GLY A 97 23.68 -5.84 12.82
CA GLY A 97 24.80 -5.34 12.01
C GLY A 97 24.52 -5.38 10.51
N ARG A 98 23.27 -5.60 10.08
CA ARG A 98 22.89 -5.67 8.66
C ARG A 98 22.44 -4.33 8.15
N THR A 99 22.77 -4.07 6.89
CA THR A 99 22.28 -2.90 6.14
C THR A 99 21.08 -3.31 5.26
N ARG A 100 20.19 -2.38 5.06
CA ARG A 100 19.03 -2.56 4.19
C ARG A 100 18.68 -1.25 3.51
N LYS A 101 18.30 -1.32 2.23
CA LYS A 101 17.69 -0.20 1.53
C LYS A 101 16.18 -0.31 1.65
N ILE A 102 15.56 0.78 2.08
CA ILE A 102 14.10 0.90 2.16
C ILE A 102 13.65 2.13 1.37
N GLN A 103 12.44 2.09 0.87
CA GLN A 103 11.77 3.24 0.26
C GLN A 103 10.51 3.55 1.07
N LEU A 104 10.36 4.82 1.46
CA LEU A 104 9.20 5.26 2.21
C LEU A 104 8.02 5.48 1.27
N VAL A 105 6.89 4.86 1.59
CA VAL A 105 5.67 4.95 0.80
C VAL A 105 4.46 5.26 1.67
N THR A 106 3.34 5.59 1.06
CA THR A 106 2.07 5.78 1.76
C THR A 106 1.51 4.43 2.25
N THR A 107 0.48 4.47 3.08
CA THR A 107 -0.16 3.27 3.65
C THR A 107 -0.80 2.35 2.61
N LEU A 108 -1.01 2.82 1.38
CA LEU A 108 -1.58 2.01 0.29
C LEU A 108 -0.59 1.15 -0.49
N ARG A 109 0.71 1.43 -0.39
CA ARG A 109 1.72 0.83 -1.28
C ARG A 109 2.82 0.04 -0.60
N PRO A 110 2.73 -0.38 0.67
CA PRO A 110 3.82 -1.11 1.29
C PRO A 110 3.99 -2.50 0.67
N ASP A 111 5.24 -2.89 0.48
CA ASP A 111 5.64 -4.23 0.08
C ASP A 111 6.99 -4.53 0.72
N ALA A 112 6.96 -5.22 1.85
CA ALA A 112 8.15 -5.51 2.65
C ALA A 112 9.21 -6.32 1.88
N LEU A 113 8.79 -7.17 0.95
CA LEU A 113 9.72 -7.98 0.12
C LEU A 113 10.52 -7.11 -0.83
N LYS A 114 9.94 -6.02 -1.29
CA LYS A 114 10.60 -5.03 -2.17
C LYS A 114 11.25 -3.88 -1.41
N GLY A 115 11.22 -3.91 -0.06
CA GLY A 115 11.74 -2.82 0.75
C GLY A 115 10.86 -1.58 0.78
N LEU A 116 9.60 -1.67 0.35
CA LEU A 116 8.64 -0.57 0.39
C LEU A 116 7.98 -0.53 1.77
N ILE A 117 8.32 0.48 2.54
CA ILE A 117 7.94 0.60 3.94
C ILE A 117 6.96 1.77 4.11
N SER A 118 5.80 1.50 4.71
CA SER A 118 4.84 2.54 5.01
C SER A 118 5.43 3.60 5.96
N LYS A 119 5.16 4.86 5.66
CA LYS A 119 5.52 5.97 6.55
C LYS A 119 4.91 5.85 7.96
N GLU A 120 3.82 5.12 8.10
CA GLU A 120 3.13 4.88 9.37
C GLU A 120 3.67 3.64 10.12
N SER A 121 4.50 2.82 9.50
CA SER A 121 5.17 1.71 10.17
C SER A 121 6.15 2.20 11.24
N PRO A 122 6.52 1.37 12.22
CA PRO A 122 7.51 1.75 13.23
C PRO A 122 8.83 2.26 12.64
N VAL A 123 9.35 1.59 11.62
CA VAL A 123 10.57 2.02 10.91
C VAL A 123 10.32 3.32 10.13
N GLY A 124 9.19 3.39 9.41
CA GLY A 124 8.83 4.58 8.64
C GLY A 124 8.72 5.83 9.51
N LYS A 125 8.05 5.72 10.64
CA LYS A 125 7.93 6.83 11.61
C LYS A 125 9.29 7.26 12.20
N ALA A 126 10.17 6.30 12.45
CA ALA A 126 11.49 6.59 13.01
C ALA A 126 12.40 7.30 11.99
N VAL A 127 12.29 6.96 10.72
CA VAL A 127 13.17 7.44 9.63
C VAL A 127 12.66 8.74 9.00
N LEU A 128 11.35 8.92 8.89
CA LEU A 128 10.73 10.07 8.22
C LEU A 128 11.22 11.39 8.84
N GLY A 129 11.70 12.33 8.01
CA GLY A 129 12.19 13.62 8.42
C GLY A 129 13.59 13.63 9.02
N LYS A 130 14.26 12.50 9.07
CA LYS A 130 15.64 12.36 9.58
C LYS A 130 16.67 12.56 8.47
N ARG A 131 17.93 12.78 8.88
CA ARG A 131 19.07 13.02 7.98
C ARG A 131 20.01 11.83 7.94
N ALA A 132 20.82 11.75 6.91
CA ALA A 132 21.94 10.82 6.86
C ALA A 132 22.88 11.06 8.06
N GLY A 133 23.30 9.98 8.69
CA GLY A 133 24.11 10.02 9.92
C GLY A 133 23.32 10.00 11.22
N ASP A 134 22.01 10.23 11.17
CA ASP A 134 21.16 10.17 12.36
C ASP A 134 21.01 8.74 12.88
N ARG A 135 21.07 8.61 14.20
CA ARG A 135 20.75 7.38 14.92
C ARG A 135 19.36 7.51 15.51
N VAL A 136 18.46 6.61 15.15
CA VAL A 136 17.05 6.68 15.55
C VAL A 136 16.61 5.40 16.24
N GLN A 137 15.69 5.54 17.17
CA GLN A 137 15.09 4.42 17.87
C GLN A 137 13.78 4.03 17.19
N VAL A 138 13.63 2.74 16.90
CA VAL A 138 12.39 2.16 16.37
C VAL A 138 11.62 1.55 17.51
N ASP A 139 10.45 2.08 17.79
CA ASP A 139 9.54 1.56 18.81
C ASP A 139 8.63 0.50 18.17
N MET A 140 8.76 -0.75 18.64
CA MET A 140 7.96 -1.89 18.17
C MET A 140 6.70 -2.12 19.01
N GLY A 141 6.46 -1.28 20.02
CA GLY A 141 5.39 -1.47 20.99
C GLY A 141 5.71 -2.51 22.06
N GLY A 142 4.95 -2.48 23.17
CA GLY A 142 5.12 -3.41 24.27
C GLY A 142 6.48 -3.30 24.98
N GLY A 143 7.09 -2.12 25.00
CA GLY A 143 8.40 -1.87 25.60
C GLY A 143 9.59 -2.41 24.80
N ARG A 144 9.37 -2.90 23.58
CA ARG A 144 10.42 -3.38 22.68
C ARG A 144 10.83 -2.30 21.71
N SER A 145 12.13 -2.08 21.61
CA SER A 145 12.70 -1.11 20.66
C SER A 145 14.08 -1.58 20.20
N TYR A 146 14.53 -1.05 19.10
CA TYR A 146 15.90 -1.21 18.62
C TYR A 146 16.39 0.07 17.95
N TRP A 147 17.72 0.17 17.79
CA TRP A 147 18.35 1.32 17.18
C TRP A 147 18.75 1.02 15.74
N LEU A 148 18.59 2.01 14.89
CA LEU A 148 19.13 2.00 13.54
C LEU A 148 19.84 3.32 13.26
N LYS A 149 20.78 3.28 12.31
CA LYS A 149 21.48 4.43 11.81
C LYS A 149 21.14 4.65 10.34
N ILE A 150 20.85 5.88 9.97
CA ILE A 150 20.62 6.26 8.59
C ILE A 150 21.99 6.51 7.93
N LEU A 151 22.32 5.68 6.93
CA LEU A 151 23.60 5.75 6.24
C LEU A 151 23.56 6.73 5.07
N SER A 152 22.50 6.67 4.26
CA SER A 152 22.33 7.56 3.11
C SER A 152 20.85 7.76 2.78
N ILE A 153 20.58 8.87 2.11
CA ILE A 153 19.24 9.20 1.60
C ILE A 153 19.38 9.54 0.12
N GLU A 154 18.67 8.81 -0.72
CA GLU A 154 18.54 9.10 -2.14
C GLU A 154 17.14 9.65 -2.40
N LYS A 155 17.06 10.91 -2.85
CA LYS A 155 15.78 11.56 -3.13
C LYS A 155 15.09 10.92 -4.31
N GLY A 156 13.82 10.63 -4.15
CA GLY A 156 12.96 10.03 -5.15
C GLY A 156 11.64 10.76 -5.32
N THR A 157 10.90 10.36 -6.33
CA THR A 157 9.55 10.88 -6.62
C THR A 157 8.61 9.72 -6.91
N ASP A 158 7.32 9.95 -6.76
CA ASP A 158 6.30 9.01 -7.17
C ASP A 158 6.10 9.09 -8.68
N ASP A 159 6.72 8.16 -9.42
CA ASP A 159 6.59 8.03 -10.86
C ASP A 159 5.37 7.19 -11.31
N GLY A 160 4.56 6.73 -10.34
CA GLY A 160 3.39 5.90 -10.59
C GLY A 160 3.69 4.42 -10.83
N SER A 161 4.95 3.98 -10.77
CA SER A 161 5.33 2.59 -11.03
C SER A 161 4.97 1.63 -9.90
N ILE A 162 4.85 2.12 -8.67
CA ILE A 162 4.52 1.32 -7.49
C ILE A 162 3.00 1.11 -7.43
N PRO A 163 2.51 -0.13 -7.52
CA PRO A 163 1.08 -0.40 -7.47
C PRO A 163 0.51 -0.21 -6.05
N ILE A 164 -0.78 0.07 -5.98
CA ILE A 164 -1.51 0.00 -4.71
C ILE A 164 -1.71 -1.46 -4.31
N GLY A 165 -1.64 -1.72 -3.00
CA GLY A 165 -1.78 -3.07 -2.47
C GLY A 165 -3.17 -3.68 -2.73
N SER A 166 -3.20 -4.98 -2.94
CA SER A 166 -4.42 -5.80 -2.90
C SER A 166 -4.71 -6.23 -1.46
N PHE A 167 -5.97 -6.52 -1.17
CA PHE A 167 -6.35 -7.17 0.08
C PHE A 167 -6.87 -8.57 -0.14
#